data_f8bc735418175c8569f9f8c005d6011f
#
_entry.id   f8bc735418175c8569f9f8c005d6011f
#
_cell.length_a   1.000
_cell.length_b   1.000
_cell.length_c   1.000
_cell.angle_alpha   90.00
_cell.angle_beta   90.00
_cell.angle_gamma   90.00
#
_symmetry.space_group_name_H-M   'P 1'
#
loop_
_entity.id
_entity.type
_entity.pdbx_description
1 polymer ?
#
loop_
_entity_poly.entity_id
_entity_poly.type
_entity_poly.pdbx_seq_one_letter_code
_entity_poly.pdbx_strand_id
1 'polypeptide(L)'
;DEASMNEFAARLSEMNKERGWNFKLATCGEKIDIEQYGIEHNHCVDDDLMIRFAYHDKELMDFLKVDVRKVKPSAPSMFEEFEDSPQIPEGAIMVASDTYAIKRKNNKDKGQRQFCGCIISKDIGQYNTCPHLCEYCYANTSKDAAVANWKRHKSNPSGDKIIGI
;
A
#
# COMPACT_ATOMS: atom_id res chain seq x y z
N ASP A 1 1.28 20.17 -16.31
CA ASP A 1 0.12 20.87 -15.77
C ASP A 1 -1.06 19.88 -15.58
N GLU A 2 -2.14 20.33 -14.99
CA GLU A 2 -3.30 19.49 -14.68
C GLU A 2 -4.00 18.99 -15.95
N ALA A 3 -4.04 19.79 -16.99
CA ALA A 3 -4.64 19.39 -18.28
C ALA A 3 -3.87 18.21 -18.91
N SER A 4 -2.54 18.29 -18.95
CA SER A 4 -1.70 17.19 -19.45
C SER A 4 -1.80 15.92 -18.62
N MET A 5 -2.00 16.03 -17.30
CA MET A 5 -2.20 14.88 -16.41
C MET A 5 -3.55 14.22 -16.67
N ASN A 6 -4.61 15.01 -16.88
CA ASN A 6 -5.93 14.50 -17.26
C ASN A 6 -5.90 13.79 -18.61
N GLU A 7 -5.25 14.40 -19.61
CA GLU A 7 -5.11 13.77 -20.94
C GLU A 7 -4.34 12.44 -20.84
N PHE A 8 -3.24 12.41 -20.08
CA PHE A 8 -2.47 11.20 -19.87
C PHE A 8 -3.30 10.11 -19.20
N ALA A 9 -4.04 10.47 -18.12
CA ALA A 9 -4.90 9.54 -17.39
C ALA A 9 -6.01 8.96 -18.29
N ALA A 10 -6.67 9.81 -19.07
CA ALA A 10 -7.68 9.37 -20.04
C ALA A 10 -7.12 8.37 -21.06
N ARG A 11 -5.97 8.72 -21.67
CA ARG A 11 -5.29 7.87 -22.67
C ARG A 11 -4.84 6.53 -22.08
N LEU A 12 -4.31 6.55 -20.86
CA LEU A 12 -3.88 5.32 -20.18
C LEU A 12 -5.06 4.39 -19.90
N SER A 13 -6.19 4.94 -19.43
CA SER A 13 -7.41 4.18 -19.18
C SER A 13 -7.98 3.60 -20.49
N GLU A 14 -8.03 4.38 -21.56
CA GLU A 14 -8.47 3.94 -22.88
C GLU A 14 -7.60 2.79 -23.39
N MET A 15 -6.28 2.96 -23.38
CA MET A 15 -5.34 1.94 -23.82
C MET A 15 -5.47 0.63 -23.01
N ASN A 16 -5.68 0.74 -21.70
CA ASN A 16 -5.90 -0.43 -20.83
C ASN A 16 -7.14 -1.23 -21.25
N LYS A 17 -8.22 -0.53 -21.63
CA LYS A 17 -9.47 -1.13 -22.12
C LYS A 17 -9.31 -1.70 -23.53
N GLU A 18 -8.79 -0.91 -24.47
CA GLU A 18 -8.64 -1.32 -25.87
C GLU A 18 -7.76 -2.56 -26.04
N ARG A 19 -6.70 -2.66 -25.21
CA ARG A 19 -5.79 -3.79 -25.25
C ARG A 19 -6.27 -4.99 -24.42
N GLY A 20 -7.39 -4.86 -23.71
CA GLY A 20 -7.93 -5.93 -22.88
C GLY A 20 -7.02 -6.33 -21.71
N TRP A 21 -6.13 -5.43 -21.26
CA TRP A 21 -5.21 -5.73 -20.16
C TRP A 21 -5.90 -5.86 -18.83
N ASN A 22 -6.97 -5.08 -18.62
CA ASN A 22 -7.77 -5.08 -17.39
C ASN A 22 -6.94 -4.85 -16.11
N PHE A 23 -5.86 -4.06 -16.21
CA PHE A 23 -5.08 -3.69 -15.04
C PHE A 23 -5.88 -2.74 -14.15
N LYS A 24 -5.76 -2.94 -12.84
CA LYS A 24 -6.19 -1.93 -11.88
C LYS A 24 -5.18 -0.78 -11.91
N LEU A 25 -5.65 0.39 -12.34
CA LEU A 25 -4.81 1.59 -12.43
C LEU A 25 -4.90 2.38 -11.12
N ALA A 26 -3.78 2.85 -10.64
CA ALA A 26 -3.70 3.65 -9.42
C ALA A 26 -2.58 4.68 -9.48
N THR A 27 -2.73 5.75 -8.73
CA THR A 27 -1.72 6.79 -8.54
C THR A 27 -1.42 6.99 -7.05
N CYS A 28 -0.31 7.63 -6.72
CA CYS A 28 0.06 7.92 -5.35
C CYS A 28 0.62 9.33 -5.20
N GLY A 29 0.02 10.10 -4.28
CA GLY A 29 0.51 11.41 -3.88
C GLY A 29 0.24 12.55 -4.86
N GLU A 30 -0.66 12.33 -5.82
CA GLU A 30 -1.10 13.36 -6.76
C GLU A 30 -2.26 14.16 -6.17
N LYS A 31 -2.30 15.45 -6.51
CA LYS A 31 -3.38 16.36 -6.09
C LYS A 31 -4.64 16.19 -6.94
N ILE A 32 -4.43 15.85 -8.21
CA ILE A 32 -5.49 15.81 -9.21
C ILE A 32 -6.43 14.62 -8.97
N ASP A 33 -7.73 14.89 -9.11
CA ASP A 33 -8.74 13.84 -9.11
C ASP A 33 -8.83 13.22 -10.51
N ILE A 34 -8.47 11.97 -10.63
CA ILE A 34 -8.52 11.16 -11.85
C ILE A 34 -9.37 9.91 -11.70
N GLU A 35 -10.20 9.83 -10.66
CA GLU A 35 -11.11 8.70 -10.43
C GLU A 35 -12.13 8.54 -11.57
N GLN A 36 -12.51 9.63 -12.23
CA GLN A 36 -13.37 9.63 -13.44
C GLN A 36 -12.82 8.76 -14.59
N TYR A 37 -11.50 8.51 -14.61
CA TYR A 37 -10.85 7.63 -15.58
C TYR A 37 -10.66 6.20 -15.06
N GLY A 38 -11.22 5.87 -13.88
CA GLY A 38 -11.03 4.58 -13.23
C GLY A 38 -9.64 4.37 -12.66
N ILE A 39 -8.96 5.47 -12.31
CA ILE A 39 -7.63 5.46 -11.68
C ILE A 39 -7.80 5.87 -10.22
N GLU A 40 -7.54 4.95 -9.31
CA GLU A 40 -7.73 5.14 -7.87
C GLU A 40 -6.51 5.82 -7.23
N HIS A 41 -6.72 6.57 -6.14
CA HIS A 41 -5.62 6.95 -5.26
C HIS A 41 -5.21 5.77 -4.38
N ASN A 42 -3.93 5.42 -4.41
CA ASN A 42 -3.39 4.28 -3.67
C ASN A 42 -2.23 4.71 -2.76
N HIS A 43 -1.81 3.81 -1.91
CA HIS A 43 -0.69 3.99 -0.99
C HIS A 43 0.44 3.04 -1.36
N CYS A 44 1.68 3.55 -1.49
CA CYS A 44 2.85 2.68 -1.74
C CYS A 44 3.18 1.83 -0.50
N VAL A 45 2.95 2.39 0.69
CA VAL A 45 3.02 1.69 1.98
C VAL A 45 1.64 1.77 2.62
N ASP A 46 0.88 0.70 2.47
CA ASP A 46 -0.56 0.65 2.69
C ASP A 46 -0.90 -0.19 3.92
N ASP A 47 -1.42 0.47 4.97
CA ASP A 47 -1.85 -0.22 6.18
C ASP A 47 -3.15 -1.03 5.98
N ASP A 48 -4.03 -0.63 5.06
CA ASP A 48 -5.24 -1.41 4.75
C ASP A 48 -4.88 -2.76 4.14
N LEU A 49 -3.87 -2.77 3.27
CA LEU A 49 -3.33 -4.00 2.70
C LEU A 49 -2.70 -4.87 3.78
N MET A 50 -1.87 -4.28 4.67
CA MET A 50 -1.26 -5.00 5.79
C MET A 50 -2.32 -5.61 6.71
N ILE A 51 -3.38 -4.87 7.03
CA ILE A 51 -4.50 -5.32 7.84
C ILE A 51 -5.17 -6.53 7.19
N ARG A 52 -5.50 -6.46 5.90
CA ARG A 52 -6.17 -7.54 5.17
C ARG A 52 -5.38 -8.84 5.15
N PHE A 53 -4.06 -8.77 4.98
CA PHE A 53 -3.21 -9.97 4.90
C PHE A 53 -2.74 -10.49 6.26
N ALA A 54 -2.58 -9.61 7.24
CA ALA A 54 -1.93 -9.94 8.51
C ALA A 54 -2.76 -9.59 9.74
N TYR A 55 -4.10 -9.55 9.65
CA TYR A 55 -5.00 -9.20 10.77
C TYR A 55 -4.88 -10.12 11.99
N HIS A 56 -4.30 -11.30 11.83
CA HIS A 56 -4.03 -12.25 12.92
C HIS A 56 -2.69 -11.99 13.63
N ASP A 57 -1.83 -11.14 13.06
CA ASP A 57 -0.61 -10.70 13.72
C ASP A 57 -0.94 -9.59 14.73
N LYS A 58 -0.96 -9.98 16.01
CA LYS A 58 -1.33 -9.08 17.09
C LYS A 58 -0.34 -7.92 17.25
N GLU A 59 0.96 -8.18 17.10
CA GLU A 59 1.99 -7.15 17.26
C GLU A 59 1.87 -6.09 16.16
N LEU A 60 1.63 -6.53 14.93
CA LEU A 60 1.39 -5.63 13.81
C LEU A 60 0.09 -4.83 14.00
N MET A 61 -1.00 -5.46 14.44
CA MET A 61 -2.27 -4.76 14.69
C MET A 61 -2.13 -3.74 15.83
N ASP A 62 -1.41 -4.08 16.88
CA ASP A 62 -1.11 -3.15 17.98
C ASP A 62 -0.24 -1.97 17.52
N PHE A 63 0.74 -2.22 16.64
CA PHE A 63 1.55 -1.17 16.00
C PHE A 63 0.69 -0.24 15.14
N LEU A 64 -0.15 -0.80 14.28
CA LEU A 64 -1.05 -0.06 13.39
C LEU A 64 -2.24 0.57 14.13
N LYS A 65 -2.41 0.31 15.44
CA LYS A 65 -3.55 0.76 16.26
C LYS A 65 -4.89 0.33 15.67
N VAL A 66 -5.01 -0.96 15.40
CA VAL A 66 -6.17 -1.60 14.79
C VAL A 66 -6.82 -2.55 15.80
N ASP A 67 -8.14 -2.48 15.91
CA ASP A 67 -8.95 -3.47 16.64
C ASP A 67 -9.53 -4.48 15.65
N VAL A 68 -9.25 -5.75 15.86
CA VAL A 68 -9.84 -6.85 15.09
C VAL A 68 -11.00 -7.42 15.88
N ARG A 69 -12.18 -7.50 15.28
CA ARG A 69 -13.41 -7.94 15.93
C ARG A 69 -14.18 -8.92 15.05
N LYS A 70 -14.88 -9.84 15.70
CA LYS A 70 -15.85 -10.70 15.02
C LYS A 70 -17.17 -9.98 14.85
N VAL A 71 -17.82 -10.23 13.72
CA VAL A 71 -19.19 -9.82 13.47
C VAL A 71 -20.08 -10.55 14.47
N LYS A 72 -20.84 -9.82 15.27
CA LYS A 72 -21.79 -10.45 16.18
C LYS A 72 -22.95 -10.99 15.35
N PRO A 73 -23.32 -12.27 15.49
CA PRO A 73 -24.54 -12.75 14.88
C PRO A 73 -25.72 -11.97 15.48
N SER A 74 -26.63 -11.51 14.63
CA SER A 74 -27.90 -10.95 15.11
C SER A 74 -28.59 -11.98 15.97
N ALA A 75 -28.91 -11.62 17.22
CA ALA A 75 -29.70 -12.49 18.06
C ALA A 75 -31.12 -12.60 17.44
N PRO A 76 -31.69 -13.79 17.27
CA PRO A 76 -33.05 -13.93 16.76
C PRO A 76 -34.00 -13.22 17.73
N SER A 77 -34.49 -12.07 17.34
CA SER A 77 -35.56 -11.38 18.06
C SER A 77 -36.89 -12.13 17.77
N MET A 78 -37.55 -12.58 18.79
CA MET A 78 -38.80 -13.35 18.69
C MET A 78 -40.00 -12.44 18.31
N PHE A 79 -39.76 -11.14 18.04
CA PHE A 79 -40.85 -10.16 17.89
C PHE A 79 -40.68 -9.15 16.73
N GLU A 80 -39.66 -9.22 15.89
CA GLU A 80 -39.50 -8.24 14.80
C GLU A 80 -39.07 -8.90 13.48
N GLU A 81 -39.94 -8.76 12.47
CA GLU A 81 -39.66 -9.06 11.04
C GLU A 81 -38.71 -8.01 10.40
N PHE A 82 -37.69 -7.59 11.12
CA PHE A 82 -36.65 -6.75 10.56
C PHE A 82 -35.36 -7.57 10.44
N GLU A 83 -34.88 -7.75 9.22
CA GLU A 83 -33.55 -8.25 8.94
C GLU A 83 -32.52 -7.31 9.61
N ASP A 84 -32.13 -7.66 10.82
CA ASP A 84 -31.05 -6.97 11.54
C ASP A 84 -29.73 -7.39 10.87
N SER A 85 -29.42 -6.72 9.77
CA SER A 85 -28.13 -6.90 9.08
C SER A 85 -27.01 -6.66 10.09
N PRO A 86 -25.97 -7.50 10.15
CA PRO A 86 -24.91 -7.36 11.13
C PRO A 86 -24.31 -5.96 11.02
N GLN A 87 -24.40 -5.17 12.09
CA GLN A 87 -23.95 -3.79 12.11
C GLN A 87 -22.41 -3.74 12.08
N ILE A 88 -21.87 -3.61 10.88
CA ILE A 88 -20.46 -3.37 10.68
C ILE A 88 -20.28 -1.84 10.73
N PRO A 89 -19.41 -1.31 11.61
CA PRO A 89 -19.17 0.12 11.70
C PRO A 89 -18.66 0.71 10.37
N GLU A 90 -19.06 1.95 10.09
CA GLU A 90 -18.54 2.69 8.96
C GLU A 90 -16.99 2.78 9.02
N GLY A 91 -16.33 2.60 7.89
CA GLY A 91 -14.86 2.59 7.80
C GLY A 91 -14.19 1.29 8.28
N ALA A 92 -14.96 0.26 8.64
CA ALA A 92 -14.40 -1.03 8.98
C ALA A 92 -13.90 -1.77 7.72
N ILE A 93 -12.77 -2.45 7.86
CA ILE A 93 -12.15 -3.26 6.81
C ILE A 93 -12.54 -4.73 7.05
N MET A 94 -13.28 -5.33 6.13
CA MET A 94 -13.54 -6.78 6.19
C MET A 94 -12.26 -7.54 5.89
N VAL A 95 -11.86 -8.41 6.81
CA VAL A 95 -10.64 -9.24 6.72
C VAL A 95 -10.93 -10.72 6.58
N ALA A 96 -12.13 -11.16 7.01
CA ALA A 96 -12.70 -12.49 6.79
C ALA A 96 -14.23 -12.39 6.75
N SER A 97 -14.92 -13.49 6.42
CA SER A 97 -16.39 -13.52 6.30
C SER A 97 -17.11 -13.08 7.58
N ASP A 98 -16.52 -13.35 8.74
CA ASP A 98 -17.08 -13.07 10.07
C ASP A 98 -16.22 -12.11 10.90
N THR A 99 -15.23 -11.45 10.29
CA THR A 99 -14.24 -10.67 11.04
C THR A 99 -13.95 -9.35 10.32
N TYR A 100 -13.94 -8.28 11.07
CA TYR A 100 -13.59 -6.95 10.58
C TYR A 100 -12.53 -6.28 11.47
N ALA A 101 -11.82 -5.35 10.89
CA ALA A 101 -10.80 -4.53 11.54
C ALA A 101 -11.21 -3.06 11.53
N ILE A 102 -10.92 -2.33 12.61
CA ILE A 102 -11.18 -0.88 12.72
C ILE A 102 -9.89 -0.19 13.10
N LYS A 103 -9.48 0.80 12.33
CA LYS A 103 -8.37 1.69 12.68
C LYS A 103 -8.81 2.69 13.75
N ARG A 104 -8.07 2.76 14.86
CA ARG A 104 -8.29 3.74 15.95
C ARG A 104 -7.74 5.12 15.61
N LYS A 105 -6.88 5.22 14.60
CA LYS A 105 -6.27 6.47 14.13
C LYS A 105 -5.91 6.38 12.65
N ASN A 106 -5.72 7.54 12.03
CA ASN A 106 -5.09 7.63 10.72
C ASN A 106 -3.56 7.46 10.90
N ASN A 107 -2.98 6.48 10.22
CA ASN A 107 -1.55 6.14 10.29
C ASN A 107 -0.70 6.91 9.25
N LYS A 108 -1.31 7.80 8.45
CA LYS A 108 -0.59 8.59 7.47
C LYS A 108 0.68 9.23 8.06
N ASP A 109 1.80 9.08 7.38
CA ASP A 109 3.03 9.76 7.71
C ASP A 109 2.93 11.26 7.43
N LYS A 110 3.07 12.07 8.49
CA LYS A 110 3.00 13.54 8.41
C LYS A 110 4.21 14.16 7.70
N GLY A 111 5.30 13.42 7.56
CA GLY A 111 6.51 13.85 6.85
C GLY A 111 6.40 13.70 5.33
N GLN A 112 5.38 13.00 4.84
CA GLN A 112 5.16 12.79 3.42
C GLN A 112 4.41 13.96 2.76
N ARG A 113 4.42 13.98 1.42
CA ARG A 113 3.68 14.97 0.62
C ARG A 113 2.21 15.03 1.03
N GLN A 114 1.59 16.20 0.87
CA GLN A 114 0.23 16.47 1.35
C GLN A 114 -0.80 15.42 0.90
N PHE A 115 -0.73 15.00 -0.35
CA PHE A 115 -1.68 14.05 -0.95
C PHE A 115 -1.20 12.59 -0.90
N CYS A 116 -0.03 12.31 -0.33
CA CYS A 116 0.45 10.96 -0.10
C CYS A 116 -0.28 10.34 1.09
N GLY A 117 -0.89 9.16 0.93
CA GLY A 117 -1.59 8.42 1.99
C GLY A 117 -0.73 7.38 2.71
N CYS A 118 0.54 7.22 2.32
CA CYS A 118 1.43 6.21 2.90
C CYS A 118 1.60 6.37 4.40
N ILE A 119 1.65 5.24 5.10
CA ILE A 119 1.99 5.21 6.53
C ILE A 119 3.48 5.43 6.74
N ILE A 120 3.85 5.68 8.00
CA ILE A 120 5.26 5.81 8.39
C ILE A 120 6.03 4.53 8.02
N SER A 121 7.15 4.71 7.36
CA SER A 121 8.02 3.61 6.94
C SER A 121 9.48 3.99 7.09
N LYS A 122 10.35 3.00 7.15
CA LYS A 122 11.79 3.19 7.19
C LYS A 122 12.42 2.47 6.02
N ASP A 123 13.16 3.18 5.22
CA ASP A 123 14.00 2.58 4.19
C ASP A 123 15.16 1.81 4.87
N ILE A 124 15.20 0.51 4.63
CA ILE A 124 16.26 -0.39 5.09
C ILE A 124 17.27 -0.67 3.99
N GLY A 125 17.07 -0.11 2.79
CA GLY A 125 17.98 -0.23 1.66
C GLY A 125 19.28 0.56 1.87
N GLN A 126 20.25 0.26 1.02
CA GLN A 126 21.51 1.01 0.95
C GLN A 126 21.78 1.43 -0.50
N TYR A 127 22.13 2.70 -0.70
CA TYR A 127 22.41 3.23 -2.02
C TYR A 127 23.59 2.51 -2.70
N ASN A 128 23.53 2.45 -4.04
CA ASN A 128 24.54 1.79 -4.86
C ASN A 128 24.73 0.29 -4.54
N THR A 129 23.63 -0.42 -4.30
CA THR A 129 23.66 -1.87 -3.99
C THR A 129 22.87 -2.71 -4.97
N CYS A 130 21.97 -2.13 -5.76
CA CYS A 130 21.10 -2.86 -6.68
C CYS A 130 21.86 -3.24 -7.97
N PRO A 131 21.93 -4.55 -8.32
CA PRO A 131 22.67 -5.01 -9.50
C PRO A 131 21.91 -4.85 -10.83
N HIS A 132 20.67 -4.38 -10.82
CA HIS A 132 19.85 -4.23 -12.03
C HIS A 132 20.29 -3.08 -12.95
N LEU A 133 20.97 -2.08 -12.41
CA LEU A 133 21.63 -0.98 -13.16
C LEU A 133 20.66 -0.19 -14.09
N CYS A 134 19.39 -0.03 -13.66
CA CYS A 134 18.40 0.75 -14.42
C CYS A 134 18.90 2.17 -14.71
N GLU A 135 18.62 2.70 -15.93
CA GLU A 135 19.10 4.01 -16.36
C GLU A 135 18.57 5.17 -15.49
N TYR A 136 17.32 5.08 -15.02
CA TYR A 136 16.67 6.11 -14.22
C TYR A 136 16.56 5.72 -12.74
N CYS A 137 17.58 5.06 -12.20
CA CYS A 137 17.56 4.60 -10.82
C CYS A 137 18.03 5.70 -9.86
N TYR A 138 17.15 6.15 -8.98
CA TYR A 138 17.50 7.11 -7.92
C TYR A 138 18.43 6.51 -6.85
N ALA A 139 18.39 5.18 -6.67
CA ALA A 139 19.16 4.48 -5.64
C ALA A 139 20.61 4.16 -6.07
N ASN A 140 20.90 4.16 -7.36
CA ASN A 140 22.25 3.94 -7.90
C ASN A 140 22.78 5.22 -8.55
N THR A 141 23.64 5.95 -7.85
CA THR A 141 24.30 7.15 -8.38
C THR A 141 25.47 6.79 -9.30
N SER A 142 26.00 5.57 -9.18
CA SER A 142 27.09 5.04 -10.00
C SER A 142 26.89 3.55 -10.25
N LYS A 143 26.83 3.17 -11.53
CA LYS A 143 26.73 1.76 -11.94
C LYS A 143 27.97 0.95 -11.50
N ASP A 144 29.16 1.51 -11.61
CA ASP A 144 30.39 0.85 -11.21
C ASP A 144 30.44 0.61 -9.69
N ALA A 145 30.00 1.61 -8.90
CA ALA A 145 29.88 1.44 -7.45
C ALA A 145 28.87 0.35 -7.09
N ALA A 146 27.71 0.30 -7.77
CA ALA A 146 26.71 -0.73 -7.55
C ALA A 146 27.24 -2.13 -7.87
N VAL A 147 27.95 -2.30 -8.98
CA VAL A 147 28.59 -3.59 -9.35
C VAL A 147 29.66 -4.00 -8.34
N ALA A 148 30.52 -3.08 -7.91
CA ALA A 148 31.55 -3.35 -6.91
C ALA A 148 30.95 -3.75 -5.56
N ASN A 149 29.90 -3.03 -5.14
CA ASN A 149 29.19 -3.32 -3.88
C ASN A 149 28.43 -4.65 -3.93
N TRP A 150 27.83 -4.99 -5.08
CA TRP A 150 27.20 -6.29 -5.28
C TRP A 150 28.20 -7.44 -5.19
N LYS A 151 29.40 -7.29 -5.77
CA LYS A 151 30.48 -8.27 -5.63
C LYS A 151 30.89 -8.45 -4.16
N ARG A 152 30.98 -7.33 -3.42
CA ARG A 152 31.32 -7.34 -1.99
C ARG A 152 30.23 -8.03 -1.16
N HIS A 153 28.95 -7.75 -1.44
CA HIS A 153 27.84 -8.43 -0.80
C HIS A 153 27.89 -9.96 -1.04
N LYS A 154 28.13 -10.39 -2.27
CA LYS A 154 28.24 -11.82 -2.58
C LYS A 154 29.38 -12.53 -1.84
N SER A 155 30.44 -11.85 -1.46
CA SER A 155 31.53 -12.43 -0.66
C SER A 155 31.17 -12.59 0.81
N ASN A 156 30.17 -11.88 1.32
CA ASN A 156 29.66 -12.01 2.69
C ASN A 156 28.15 -11.75 2.75
N PRO A 157 27.32 -12.65 2.21
CA PRO A 157 25.87 -12.43 2.11
C PRO A 157 25.14 -12.46 3.45
N SER A 158 25.75 -13.04 4.49
CA SER A 158 25.18 -13.13 5.83
C SER A 158 25.68 -12.01 6.78
N GLY A 159 26.35 -11.00 6.26
CA GLY A 159 26.82 -9.88 7.06
C GLY A 159 25.66 -8.98 7.54
N ASP A 160 25.88 -8.30 8.66
CA ASP A 160 24.90 -7.36 9.28
C ASP A 160 24.54 -6.16 8.40
N LYS A 161 25.31 -5.93 7.34
CA LYS A 161 25.10 -4.83 6.39
C LYS A 161 25.10 -5.37 4.96
N ILE A 162 24.33 -4.74 4.08
CA ILE A 162 24.31 -5.09 2.64
C ILE A 162 25.72 -4.93 2.05
N ILE A 163 26.42 -3.86 2.42
CA ILE A 163 27.84 -3.68 2.09
C ILE A 163 28.62 -3.74 3.40
N GLY A 164 29.26 -4.88 3.66
CA GLY A 164 30.19 -4.98 4.76
C GLY A 164 31.41 -4.06 4.56
N ILE A 165 31.87 -3.41 5.60
CA ILE A 165 33.19 -2.78 5.66
C ILE A 165 34.16 -3.87 6.06
#